data_afeed1bdadbdcdfda654c4a4cc58f040
#
_entry.id   afeed1bdadbdcdfda654c4a4cc58f040
#
_cell.length_a   1.000
_cell.length_b   1.000
_cell.length_c   1.000
_cell.angle_alpha   90.00
_cell.angle_beta   90.00
_cell.angle_gamma   90.00
#
_symmetry.space_group_name_H-M   'P 1'
#
loop_
_entity.id
_entity.type
_entity.pdbx_description
1 polymer ?
#
loop_
_entity_poly.entity_id
_entity_poly.type
_entity_poly.pdbx_seq_one_letter_code
_entity_poly.pdbx_strand_id
1 'polypeptide(L)'
;MAFDIQEELKKLPSKPGVYLMHDERDAIIYVGKAISLKNRVRQYFQSSRNKGVKIEQMVTHIARFEYIITDSELEALVLECNLIKEHRPKYNTMLMDDKAYPFIKVTVQEDFPRVLFARQMYKDKAKYYGPYTSTAAVKDTIDLIHKLYGIRTCNRQLPKMQGKERP
;
A
#
# COMPACT_ATOMS: atom_id res chain seq x y z
N MET A 1 -10.80 -29.81 15.97
CA MET A 1 -9.52 -30.18 15.36
C MET A 1 -8.66 -28.94 15.29
N ALA A 2 -7.40 -29.00 15.74
CA ALA A 2 -6.47 -27.89 15.60
C ALA A 2 -6.15 -27.68 14.10
N PHE A 3 -6.05 -26.44 13.67
CA PHE A 3 -5.69 -26.08 12.28
C PHE A 3 -4.20 -26.42 12.05
N ASP A 4 -3.93 -27.37 11.16
CA ASP A 4 -2.55 -27.72 10.77
C ASP A 4 -2.12 -26.89 9.57
N ILE A 5 -1.29 -25.87 9.84
CA ILE A 5 -0.79 -24.96 8.81
C ILE A 5 -0.06 -25.73 7.70
N GLN A 6 0.74 -26.76 8.02
CA GLN A 6 1.54 -27.49 7.03
C GLN A 6 0.66 -28.31 6.08
N GLU A 7 -0.40 -28.94 6.60
CA GLU A 7 -1.36 -29.66 5.79
C GLU A 7 -2.20 -28.72 4.91
N GLU A 8 -2.64 -27.59 5.46
CA GLU A 8 -3.42 -26.61 4.70
C GLU A 8 -2.59 -25.90 3.61
N LEU A 9 -1.29 -25.68 3.82
CA LEU A 9 -0.39 -25.17 2.79
C LEU A 9 -0.31 -26.08 1.55
N LYS A 10 -0.48 -27.39 1.70
CA LYS A 10 -0.47 -28.35 0.58
C LYS A 10 -1.70 -28.20 -0.30
N LYS A 11 -2.83 -27.80 0.25
CA LYS A 11 -4.13 -27.65 -0.44
C LYS A 11 -4.26 -26.34 -1.22
N LEU A 12 -3.37 -25.39 -1.02
CA LEU A 12 -3.41 -24.08 -1.66
C LEU A 12 -3.35 -24.18 -3.19
N PRO A 13 -4.29 -23.53 -3.93
CA PRO A 13 -4.29 -23.50 -5.38
C PRO A 13 -3.26 -22.52 -5.94
N SER A 14 -2.77 -22.80 -7.15
CA SER A 14 -1.94 -21.87 -7.92
C SER A 14 -2.79 -20.90 -8.73
N LYS A 15 -3.75 -20.25 -8.07
CA LYS A 15 -4.69 -19.30 -8.65
C LYS A 15 -4.55 -17.94 -7.97
N PRO A 16 -4.96 -16.84 -8.64
CA PRO A 16 -5.03 -15.54 -7.99
C PRO A 16 -6.08 -15.52 -6.88
N GLY A 17 -5.87 -14.67 -5.91
CA GLY A 17 -6.82 -14.51 -4.82
C GLY A 17 -6.28 -13.68 -3.66
N VAL A 18 -7.06 -13.66 -2.60
CA VAL A 18 -6.76 -12.96 -1.35
C VAL A 18 -6.66 -13.98 -0.23
N TYR A 19 -5.72 -13.78 0.67
CA TYR A 19 -5.55 -14.60 1.87
C TYR A 19 -5.64 -13.74 3.13
N LEU A 20 -6.22 -14.31 4.19
CA LEU A 20 -6.43 -13.69 5.48
C LEU A 20 -5.69 -14.51 6.53
N MET A 21 -4.86 -13.87 7.33
CA MET A 21 -4.14 -14.48 8.44
C MET A 21 -4.84 -14.16 9.75
N HIS A 22 -5.04 -15.18 10.56
CA HIS A 22 -5.73 -15.08 11.87
C HIS A 22 -4.78 -15.44 12.99
N ASP A 23 -4.95 -14.78 14.13
CA ASP A 23 -4.28 -15.12 15.38
C ASP A 23 -5.03 -16.21 16.17
N GLU A 24 -4.52 -16.56 17.35
CA GLU A 24 -5.12 -17.55 18.24
C GLU A 24 -6.53 -17.19 18.73
N ARG A 25 -6.90 -15.90 18.69
CA ARG A 25 -8.21 -15.39 19.06
C ARG A 25 -9.16 -15.28 17.88
N ASP A 26 -8.74 -15.80 16.72
CA ASP A 26 -9.47 -15.74 15.46
C ASP A 26 -9.63 -14.31 14.88
N ALA A 27 -8.85 -13.35 15.36
CA ALA A 27 -8.82 -12.02 14.80
C ALA A 27 -8.01 -11.99 13.50
N ILE A 28 -8.53 -11.30 12.47
CA ILE A 28 -7.81 -11.09 11.23
C ILE A 28 -6.68 -10.10 11.50
N ILE A 29 -5.43 -10.57 11.43
CA ILE A 29 -4.24 -9.77 11.70
C ILE A 29 -3.56 -9.27 10.42
N TYR A 30 -3.82 -9.90 9.28
CA TYR A 30 -3.27 -9.51 7.99
C TYR A 30 -4.14 -9.99 6.83
N VAL A 31 -4.27 -9.16 5.80
CA VAL A 31 -4.89 -9.49 4.52
C VAL A 31 -3.89 -9.20 3.41
N GLY A 32 -3.77 -10.09 2.43
CA GLY A 32 -2.88 -9.90 1.31
C GLY A 32 -3.40 -10.54 0.02
N LYS A 33 -3.05 -9.96 -1.13
CA LYS A 33 -3.34 -10.53 -2.45
C LYS A 33 -2.19 -11.38 -2.98
N ALA A 34 -2.50 -12.29 -3.88
CA ALA A 34 -1.53 -13.11 -4.59
C ALA A 34 -1.96 -13.35 -6.05
N ILE A 35 -0.99 -13.44 -6.96
CA ILE A 35 -1.17 -13.99 -8.31
C ILE A 35 -1.28 -15.52 -8.23
N SER A 36 -0.53 -16.12 -7.29
CA SER A 36 -0.58 -17.53 -6.93
C SER A 36 -0.62 -17.67 -5.42
N LEU A 37 -1.78 -18.02 -4.88
CA LEU A 37 -2.00 -18.23 -3.45
C LEU A 37 -0.99 -19.23 -2.88
N LYS A 38 -0.77 -20.35 -3.58
CA LYS A 38 0.18 -21.39 -3.19
C LYS A 38 1.60 -20.85 -2.97
N ASN A 39 2.11 -20.08 -3.93
CA ASN A 39 3.47 -19.56 -3.86
C ASN A 39 3.59 -18.48 -2.80
N ARG A 40 2.61 -17.58 -2.73
CA ARG A 40 2.66 -16.42 -1.85
C ARG A 40 2.51 -16.80 -0.37
N VAL A 41 1.51 -17.61 -0.04
CA VAL A 41 1.24 -17.98 1.37
C VAL A 41 2.38 -18.85 1.92
N ARG A 42 2.89 -19.80 1.13
CA ARG A 42 4.03 -20.63 1.55
C ARG A 42 5.28 -19.82 1.91
N GLN A 43 5.54 -18.70 1.24
CA GLN A 43 6.71 -17.86 1.50
C GLN A 43 6.76 -17.34 2.95
N TYR A 44 5.61 -17.15 3.60
CA TYR A 44 5.57 -16.71 5.00
C TYR A 44 6.12 -17.77 5.97
N PHE A 45 5.95 -19.03 5.66
CA PHE A 45 6.31 -20.17 6.51
C PHE A 45 7.64 -20.83 6.15
N GLN A 46 8.33 -20.32 5.13
CA GLN A 46 9.68 -20.79 4.78
C GLN A 46 10.74 -20.08 5.60
N SER A 47 11.70 -20.87 6.16
CA SER A 47 12.75 -20.36 7.07
C SER A 47 13.91 -19.61 6.39
N SER A 48 14.04 -19.67 5.07
CA SER A 48 15.27 -19.32 4.35
C SER A 48 15.35 -17.88 3.81
N ARG A 49 14.41 -16.99 4.12
CA ARG A 49 14.40 -15.62 3.59
C ARG A 49 14.34 -14.60 4.70
N ASN A 50 15.22 -13.60 4.62
CA ASN A 50 15.15 -12.40 5.45
C ASN A 50 13.86 -11.61 5.08
N LYS A 51 12.80 -11.83 5.85
CA LYS A 51 11.46 -11.26 5.60
C LYS A 51 11.29 -9.87 6.20
N GLY A 52 12.25 -9.42 6.95
CA GLY A 52 12.14 -8.24 7.78
C GLY A 52 11.42 -8.50 9.12
N VAL A 53 11.87 -7.79 10.15
CA VAL A 53 11.46 -8.01 11.56
C VAL A 53 9.94 -7.99 11.75
N LYS A 54 9.23 -7.08 11.09
CA LYS A 54 7.76 -6.97 11.25
C LYS A 54 7.00 -8.15 10.65
N ILE A 55 7.45 -8.67 9.51
CA ILE A 55 6.84 -9.85 8.89
C ILE A 55 7.14 -11.10 9.73
N GLU A 56 8.35 -11.24 10.22
CA GLU A 56 8.73 -12.35 11.10
C GLU A 56 7.89 -12.33 12.38
N GLN A 57 7.71 -11.17 12.99
CA GLN A 57 6.83 -11.00 14.15
C GLN A 57 5.37 -11.35 13.82
N MET A 58 4.87 -10.94 12.67
CA MET A 58 3.53 -11.32 12.22
C MET A 58 3.38 -12.84 12.13
N VAL A 59 4.33 -13.51 11.49
CA VAL A 59 4.30 -14.97 11.28
C VAL A 59 4.21 -15.73 12.59
N THR A 60 4.86 -15.27 13.66
CA THR A 60 4.78 -15.92 15.00
C THR A 60 3.38 -15.84 15.62
N HIS A 61 2.53 -14.92 15.16
CA HIS A 61 1.17 -14.76 15.67
C HIS A 61 0.11 -15.46 14.80
N ILE A 62 0.48 -16.03 13.65
CA ILE A 62 -0.46 -16.72 12.77
C ILE A 62 -0.82 -18.07 13.36
N ALA A 63 -2.08 -18.25 13.74
CA ALA A 63 -2.64 -19.52 14.19
C ALA A 63 -3.32 -20.30 13.05
N ARG A 64 -3.95 -19.58 12.11
CA ARG A 64 -4.58 -20.14 10.93
C ARG A 64 -4.63 -19.13 9.79
N PHE A 65 -4.93 -19.62 8.60
CA PHE A 65 -5.22 -18.76 7.45
C PHE A 65 -6.43 -19.28 6.67
N GLU A 66 -7.06 -18.40 5.95
CA GLU A 66 -8.07 -18.71 4.94
C GLU A 66 -7.77 -17.95 3.65
N TYR A 67 -8.43 -18.33 2.55
CA TYR A 67 -8.22 -17.70 1.26
C TYR A 67 -9.50 -17.67 0.41
N ILE A 68 -9.56 -16.68 -0.46
CA ILE A 68 -10.62 -16.49 -1.44
C ILE A 68 -9.99 -16.49 -2.83
N ILE A 69 -10.41 -17.40 -3.69
CA ILE A 69 -9.96 -17.46 -5.09
C ILE A 69 -10.68 -16.37 -5.87
N THR A 70 -9.97 -15.69 -6.75
CA THR A 70 -10.53 -14.70 -7.68
C THR A 70 -10.25 -15.11 -9.13
N ASP A 71 -11.02 -14.57 -10.07
CA ASP A 71 -10.85 -14.87 -11.49
C ASP A 71 -9.66 -14.12 -12.11
N SER A 72 -9.25 -13.00 -11.47
CA SER A 72 -8.14 -12.17 -11.94
C SER A 72 -7.35 -11.55 -10.78
N GLU A 73 -6.13 -11.07 -11.10
CA GLU A 73 -5.32 -10.28 -10.17
C GLU A 73 -5.98 -8.94 -9.83
N LEU A 74 -6.68 -8.32 -10.78
CA LEU A 74 -7.40 -7.07 -10.56
C LEU A 74 -8.53 -7.27 -9.54
N GLU A 75 -9.29 -8.36 -9.66
CA GLU A 75 -10.33 -8.70 -8.69
C GLU A 75 -9.74 -8.95 -7.30
N ALA A 76 -8.61 -9.66 -7.22
CA ALA A 76 -7.89 -9.86 -5.96
C ALA A 76 -7.46 -8.53 -5.33
N LEU A 77 -6.99 -7.56 -6.14
CA LEU A 77 -6.60 -6.23 -5.66
C LEU A 77 -7.79 -5.47 -5.06
N VAL A 78 -8.93 -5.47 -5.75
CA VAL A 78 -10.15 -4.79 -5.28
C VAL A 78 -10.65 -5.43 -3.98
N LEU A 79 -10.68 -6.77 -3.95
CA LEU A 79 -11.11 -7.52 -2.77
C LEU A 79 -10.19 -7.29 -1.57
N GLU A 80 -8.85 -7.32 -1.76
CA GLU A 80 -7.86 -6.99 -0.74
C GLU A 80 -8.12 -5.60 -0.14
N CYS A 81 -8.29 -4.59 -0.98
CA CYS A 81 -8.56 -3.22 -0.53
C CYS A 81 -9.84 -3.13 0.31
N ASN A 82 -10.91 -3.81 -0.09
CA ASN A 82 -12.17 -3.81 0.64
C ASN A 82 -12.04 -4.51 1.99
N LEU A 83 -11.41 -5.68 2.05
CA LEU A 83 -11.19 -6.43 3.27
C LEU A 83 -10.27 -5.67 4.27
N ILE A 84 -9.24 -4.99 3.77
CA ILE A 84 -8.39 -4.14 4.62
C ILE A 84 -9.18 -2.97 5.20
N LYS A 85 -10.06 -2.33 4.43
CA LYS A 85 -10.91 -1.23 4.91
C LYS A 85 -11.91 -1.71 5.96
N GLU A 86 -12.49 -2.89 5.75
CA GLU A 86 -13.50 -3.48 6.63
C GLU A 86 -12.90 -3.94 7.96
N HIS A 87 -11.83 -4.72 7.90
CA HIS A 87 -11.25 -5.39 9.07
C HIS A 87 -10.14 -4.59 9.75
N ARG A 88 -9.52 -3.63 9.05
CA ARG A 88 -8.38 -2.83 9.53
C ARG A 88 -7.31 -3.66 10.24
N PRO A 89 -6.76 -4.71 9.60
CA PRO A 89 -5.87 -5.64 10.25
C PRO A 89 -4.60 -4.95 10.77
N LYS A 90 -4.17 -5.32 11.97
CA LYS A 90 -3.04 -4.70 12.67
C LYS A 90 -1.77 -4.64 11.81
N TYR A 91 -1.42 -5.74 11.16
CA TYR A 91 -0.17 -5.81 10.39
C TYR A 91 -0.28 -5.16 9.01
N ASN A 92 -1.46 -5.01 8.42
CA ASN A 92 -1.63 -4.17 7.25
C ASN A 92 -1.30 -2.71 7.57
N THR A 93 -1.83 -2.18 8.67
CA THR A 93 -1.52 -0.82 9.12
C THR A 93 -0.03 -0.63 9.41
N MET A 94 0.58 -1.55 10.17
CA MET A 94 2.02 -1.49 10.49
C MET A 94 2.93 -1.60 9.26
N LEU A 95 2.56 -2.40 8.25
CA LEU A 95 3.33 -2.55 7.00
C LEU A 95 3.07 -1.40 6.02
N MET A 96 1.90 -0.76 6.09
CA MET A 96 1.59 0.46 5.33
C MET A 96 2.44 1.64 5.79
N ASP A 97 2.73 1.75 7.09
CA ASP A 97 3.62 2.77 7.63
C ASP A 97 5.06 2.66 7.09
N ASP A 98 5.52 1.44 6.77
CA ASP A 98 6.83 1.21 6.16
C ASP A 98 6.85 1.36 4.64
N LYS A 99 5.73 1.07 3.98
CA LYS A 99 5.53 1.28 2.54
C LYS A 99 4.63 2.49 2.37
N ALA A 100 5.20 3.67 2.51
CA ALA A 100 4.48 4.90 2.24
C ALA A 100 3.95 4.89 0.79
N TYR A 101 2.68 4.52 0.63
CA TYR A 101 1.99 4.60 -0.65
C TYR A 101 2.01 6.05 -1.13
N PRO A 102 2.34 6.31 -2.40
CA PRO A 102 2.43 7.65 -2.90
C PRO A 102 1.07 8.35 -2.98
N PHE A 103 1.12 9.66 -2.77
CA PHE A 103 0.02 10.59 -2.94
C PHE A 103 0.40 11.63 -3.99
N ILE A 104 -0.61 12.17 -4.66
CA ILE A 104 -0.51 13.42 -5.41
C ILE A 104 -0.94 14.53 -4.46
N LYS A 105 -0.02 15.45 -4.16
CA LYS A 105 -0.27 16.63 -3.32
C LYS A 105 -0.50 17.85 -4.20
N VAL A 106 -1.59 18.58 -3.96
CA VAL A 106 -1.86 19.87 -4.62
C VAL A 106 -1.83 20.98 -3.56
N THR A 107 -0.90 21.93 -3.73
CA THR A 107 -0.67 23.00 -2.76
C THR A 107 -1.66 24.15 -2.96
N VAL A 108 -2.96 23.87 -2.74
CA VAL A 108 -4.05 24.84 -2.95
C VAL A 108 -3.97 26.09 -2.05
N GLN A 109 -3.17 26.05 -1.00
CA GLN A 109 -2.92 27.15 -0.09
C GLN A 109 -1.89 28.15 -0.61
N GLU A 110 -1.15 27.83 -1.69
CA GLU A 110 -0.20 28.73 -2.33
C GLU A 110 -0.90 29.57 -3.40
N ASP A 111 -0.50 30.84 -3.57
CA ASP A 111 -1.04 31.71 -4.62
C ASP A 111 -0.83 31.14 -6.02
N PHE A 112 0.26 30.39 -6.20
CA PHE A 112 0.58 29.64 -7.41
C PHE A 112 0.70 28.14 -7.04
N PRO A 113 -0.40 27.39 -7.07
CA PRO A 113 -0.43 25.99 -6.67
C PRO A 113 0.53 25.11 -7.47
N ARG A 114 1.06 24.09 -6.80
CA ARG A 114 1.92 23.06 -7.40
C ARG A 114 1.26 21.69 -7.27
N VAL A 115 1.61 20.80 -8.18
CA VAL A 115 1.27 19.39 -8.12
C VAL A 115 2.55 18.61 -7.82
N LEU A 116 2.59 17.94 -6.68
CA LEU A 116 3.80 17.33 -6.13
C LEU A 116 3.57 15.86 -5.76
N PHE A 117 4.64 15.09 -5.80
CA PHE A 117 4.70 13.76 -5.23
C PHE A 117 4.87 13.84 -3.71
N ALA A 118 4.07 13.06 -2.95
CA ALA A 118 4.21 12.95 -1.50
C ALA A 118 4.13 11.49 -1.05
N ARG A 119 4.85 11.14 0.02
CA ARG A 119 4.81 9.80 0.63
C ARG A 119 3.96 9.73 1.89
N GLN A 120 3.58 10.88 2.41
CA GLN A 120 2.71 11.00 3.59
C GLN A 120 1.89 12.28 3.52
N MET A 121 0.78 12.30 4.24
CA MET A 121 -0.05 13.49 4.36
C MET A 121 0.40 14.34 5.56
N TYR A 122 0.43 15.65 5.36
CA TYR A 122 0.72 16.63 6.40
C TYR A 122 -0.53 17.49 6.68
N LYS A 123 -0.62 18.07 7.86
CA LYS A 123 -1.67 19.05 8.19
C LYS A 123 -1.28 20.45 7.70
N ASP A 124 -1.10 20.62 6.40
CA ASP A 124 -0.59 21.83 5.76
C ASP A 124 -1.61 22.53 4.84
N LYS A 125 -2.88 22.19 4.97
CA LYS A 125 -4.00 22.71 4.15
C LYS A 125 -3.91 22.37 2.65
N ALA A 126 -2.90 21.60 2.21
CA ALA A 126 -2.85 21.08 0.86
C ALA A 126 -3.90 19.97 0.65
N LYS A 127 -4.29 19.73 -0.59
CA LYS A 127 -5.13 18.59 -0.95
C LYS A 127 -4.25 17.40 -1.32
N TYR A 128 -4.63 16.22 -0.82
CA TYR A 128 -3.94 14.96 -1.08
C TYR A 128 -4.90 13.99 -1.75
N TYR A 129 -4.44 13.39 -2.85
CA TYR A 129 -5.15 12.38 -3.61
C TYR A 129 -4.39 11.06 -3.53
N GLY A 130 -5.06 9.98 -3.29
CA GLY A 130 -4.48 8.66 -3.07
C GLY A 130 -5.03 8.00 -1.80
N PRO A 131 -4.38 6.98 -1.25
CA PRO A 131 -3.06 6.45 -1.66
C PRO A 131 -3.11 5.64 -2.98
N TYR A 132 -2.02 5.70 -3.75
CA TYR A 132 -1.86 4.95 -4.99
C TYR A 132 -0.87 3.79 -4.80
N THR A 133 -1.05 2.71 -5.54
CA THR A 133 -0.20 1.52 -5.42
C THR A 133 1.11 1.59 -6.23
N SER A 134 1.14 2.40 -7.29
CA SER A 134 2.29 2.52 -8.19
C SER A 134 2.93 3.90 -8.12
N THR A 135 4.17 3.94 -7.63
CA THR A 135 4.99 5.16 -7.62
C THR A 135 5.29 5.67 -9.03
N ALA A 136 5.54 4.77 -9.99
CA ALA A 136 5.81 5.15 -11.38
C ALA A 136 4.58 5.82 -12.00
N ALA A 137 3.40 5.21 -11.90
CA ALA A 137 2.16 5.78 -12.42
C ALA A 137 1.83 7.15 -11.83
N VAL A 138 2.10 7.37 -10.53
CA VAL A 138 1.90 8.68 -9.89
C VAL A 138 2.85 9.73 -10.47
N LYS A 139 4.13 9.40 -10.66
CA LYS A 139 5.10 10.32 -11.25
C LYS A 139 4.76 10.66 -12.70
N ASP A 140 4.44 9.66 -13.51
CA ASP A 140 4.03 9.85 -14.89
C ASP A 140 2.76 10.72 -15.00
N THR A 141 1.81 10.53 -14.10
CA THR A 141 0.59 11.35 -14.01
C THR A 141 0.92 12.80 -13.65
N ILE A 142 1.80 13.04 -12.68
CA ILE A 142 2.24 14.39 -12.29
C ILE A 142 2.94 15.08 -13.46
N ASP A 143 3.84 14.38 -14.15
CA ASP A 143 4.55 14.91 -15.30
C ASP A 143 3.60 15.26 -16.46
N LEU A 144 2.58 14.43 -16.69
CA LEU A 144 1.53 14.70 -17.66
C LEU A 144 0.74 15.95 -17.29
N ILE A 145 0.34 16.10 -16.03
CA ILE A 145 -0.40 17.28 -15.53
C ILE A 145 0.44 18.54 -15.71
N HIS A 146 1.74 18.50 -15.38
CA HIS A 146 2.65 19.64 -15.58
C HIS A 146 2.74 20.06 -17.05
N LYS A 147 2.82 19.10 -17.97
CA LYS A 147 2.89 19.37 -19.43
C LYS A 147 1.58 19.94 -19.98
N LEU A 148 0.44 19.36 -19.58
CA LEU A 148 -0.87 19.75 -20.12
C LEU A 148 -1.34 21.12 -19.61
N TYR A 149 -1.09 21.43 -18.35
CA TYR A 149 -1.62 22.63 -17.69
C TYR A 149 -0.57 23.71 -17.44
N GLY A 150 0.70 23.49 -17.80
CA GLY A 150 1.77 24.45 -17.58
C GLY A 150 1.98 24.83 -16.12
N ILE A 151 1.72 23.89 -15.20
CA ILE A 151 1.84 24.13 -13.75
C ILE A 151 3.32 24.25 -13.39
N ARG A 152 3.64 25.22 -12.53
CA ARG A 152 5.00 25.45 -12.09
C ARG A 152 5.58 24.25 -11.32
N THR A 153 6.87 24.00 -11.54
CA THR A 153 7.63 22.95 -10.86
C THR A 153 8.64 23.47 -9.84
N CYS A 154 8.94 24.79 -9.86
CA CYS A 154 9.94 25.39 -9.01
C CYS A 154 9.46 25.55 -7.54
N ASN A 155 10.41 25.55 -6.59
CA ASN A 155 10.16 25.71 -5.16
C ASN A 155 10.21 27.16 -4.67
N ARG A 156 10.29 28.14 -5.57
CA ARG A 156 10.40 29.56 -5.19
C ARG A 156 9.11 30.04 -4.55
N GLN A 157 9.23 30.93 -3.57
CA GLN A 157 8.07 31.69 -3.06
C GLN A 157 7.61 32.68 -4.11
N LEU A 158 6.33 32.65 -4.44
CA LEU A 158 5.69 33.57 -5.37
C LEU A 158 4.41 34.12 -4.73
N PRO A 159 4.06 35.40 -4.94
CA PRO A 159 4.82 36.40 -5.73
C PRO A 159 6.19 36.72 -5.12
N LYS A 160 7.15 37.07 -5.94
CA LYS A 160 8.48 37.49 -5.48
C LYS A 160 8.34 38.71 -4.58
N MET A 161 8.94 38.68 -3.39
CA MET A 161 9.13 39.88 -2.59
C MET A 161 10.07 40.83 -3.38
N GLN A 162 9.61 42.05 -3.65
CA GLN A 162 10.43 43.07 -4.32
C GLN A 162 11.76 43.22 -3.61
N GLY A 163 12.86 42.98 -4.27
CA GLY A 163 14.22 43.30 -3.86
C GLY A 163 15.07 42.16 -3.29
N LYS A 164 14.60 40.93 -3.13
CA LYS A 164 15.39 39.87 -2.46
C LYS A 164 15.76 38.61 -3.28
N GLU A 165 15.28 38.43 -4.48
CA GLU A 165 15.68 37.27 -5.31
C GLU A 165 16.01 37.71 -6.75
N ARG A 166 17.22 37.37 -7.19
CA ARG A 166 17.58 37.44 -8.61
C ARG A 166 16.94 36.31 -9.39
N PRO A 167 16.61 36.50 -10.68
CA PRO A 167 16.03 35.48 -11.56
C PRO A 167 16.95 34.28 -11.74
#